data_ade59eaac9253ba1ab8621176370c9a2
#
_entry.id   ade59eaac9253ba1ab8621176370c9a2
#
_cell.length_a   1.000
_cell.length_b   1.000
_cell.length_c   1.000
_cell.angle_alpha   90.00
_cell.angle_beta   90.00
_cell.angle_gamma   90.00
#
_symmetry.space_group_name_H-M   'P 1'
#
loop_
_entity.id
_entity.type
_entity.pdbx_description
1 polymer ?
#
loop_
_entity_poly.entity_id
_entity_poly.type
_entity_poly.pdbx_seq_one_letter_code
_entity_poly.pdbx_strand_id
1 'polypeptide(L)'
;MSNEMLIYDEVFHYYEMDVGVVYGEQGILLIKTGAGGSIRGRGDKYLQLARHVYEMHGFAAFTVTTGAMPLVETEMEHAMEIVTLYRENLGRAVPVYFFGMSKGALEGAACLYRYGIVGRALLINMPLMINWHKSKAGIEQFTGESITAVFSTRDPSYRYSEIMQGVKNDRVRLYIDEGKDHAYDGDEARLIERSDKFLFYEKRLC
;
A
#
# COMPACT_ATOMS: atom_id res chain seq x y z
N MET A 1 -28.21 14.31 -6.38
CA MET A 1 -26.85 14.25 -5.82
C MET A 1 -25.92 14.68 -6.94
N SER A 2 -25.22 15.82 -6.79
CA SER A 2 -24.26 16.30 -7.78
C SER A 2 -23.16 15.24 -7.90
N ASN A 3 -22.93 14.79 -9.12
CA ASN A 3 -21.85 13.88 -9.45
C ASN A 3 -20.54 14.71 -9.42
N GLU A 4 -20.08 15.12 -8.22
CA GLU A 4 -18.78 15.77 -8.09
C GLU A 4 -17.73 14.77 -8.53
N MET A 5 -17.01 15.12 -9.58
CA MET A 5 -15.94 14.30 -10.10
C MET A 5 -14.83 14.21 -9.05
N LEU A 6 -14.55 13.01 -8.56
CA LEU A 6 -13.43 12.79 -7.63
C LEU A 6 -12.11 13.23 -8.28
N ILE A 7 -11.34 14.04 -7.56
CA ILE A 7 -10.03 14.55 -7.98
C ILE A 7 -9.04 14.44 -6.82
N TYR A 8 -7.75 14.41 -7.11
CA TYR A 8 -6.71 14.69 -6.13
C TYR A 8 -6.69 16.18 -5.81
N ASP A 9 -6.23 16.56 -4.61
CA ASP A 9 -6.01 17.97 -4.24
C ASP A 9 -4.80 18.52 -4.98
N GLU A 10 -3.80 17.68 -5.19
CA GLU A 10 -2.60 17.98 -5.96
C GLU A 10 -2.12 16.78 -6.77
N VAL A 11 -1.55 17.04 -7.94
CA VAL A 11 -0.85 16.05 -8.77
C VAL A 11 0.46 16.66 -9.22
N PHE A 12 1.56 15.96 -9.00
CA PHE A 12 2.88 16.40 -9.43
C PHE A 12 3.74 15.21 -9.87
N HIS A 13 4.85 15.52 -10.51
CA HIS A 13 5.86 14.55 -10.92
C HIS A 13 7.07 14.64 -10.00
N TYR A 14 7.55 13.49 -9.51
CA TYR A 14 8.71 13.42 -8.63
C TYR A 14 9.63 12.29 -9.09
N TYR A 15 10.82 12.63 -9.59
CA TYR A 15 11.66 11.73 -10.37
C TYR A 15 10.86 11.08 -11.50
N GLU A 16 10.86 9.74 -11.57
CA GLU A 16 10.13 8.96 -12.59
C GLU A 16 8.71 8.57 -12.16
N MET A 17 8.17 9.20 -11.13
CA MET A 17 6.87 8.83 -10.53
C MET A 17 5.85 9.96 -10.64
N ASP A 18 4.62 9.61 -11.00
CA ASP A 18 3.47 10.49 -10.79
C ASP A 18 2.99 10.33 -9.34
N VAL A 19 2.66 11.44 -8.71
CA VAL A 19 2.16 11.51 -7.35
C VAL A 19 0.82 12.22 -7.32
N GLY A 20 -0.20 11.56 -6.77
CA GLY A 20 -1.50 12.16 -6.48
C GLY A 20 -1.67 12.29 -4.97
N VAL A 21 -2.09 13.46 -4.51
CA VAL A 21 -2.21 13.78 -3.08
C VAL A 21 -3.64 14.13 -2.72
N VAL A 22 -4.12 13.55 -1.63
CA VAL A 22 -5.26 14.05 -0.84
C VAL A 22 -4.71 14.47 0.51
N TYR A 23 -4.85 15.75 0.86
CA TYR A 23 -4.29 16.28 2.09
C TYR A 23 -5.11 15.90 3.33
N GLY A 24 -4.44 15.65 4.45
CA GLY A 24 -5.03 15.32 5.73
C GLY A 24 -3.98 15.36 6.84
N GLU A 25 -4.40 15.46 8.10
CA GLU A 25 -3.47 15.72 9.19
C GLU A 25 -3.39 14.62 10.25
N GLN A 26 -4.32 13.66 10.28
CA GLN A 26 -4.39 12.66 11.34
C GLN A 26 -3.39 11.50 11.18
N GLY A 27 -2.86 11.33 9.99
CA GLY A 27 -1.87 10.32 9.64
C GLY A 27 -1.55 10.39 8.16
N ILE A 28 -0.76 9.44 7.67
CA ILE A 28 -0.35 9.37 6.26
C ILE A 28 -0.55 7.93 5.77
N LEU A 29 -1.21 7.78 4.62
CA LEU A 29 -1.25 6.53 3.85
C LEU A 29 -0.43 6.70 2.58
N LEU A 30 0.65 5.93 2.44
CA LEU A 30 1.37 5.78 1.18
C LEU A 30 0.73 4.65 0.38
N ILE A 31 0.24 4.95 -0.82
CA ILE A 31 -0.33 3.99 -1.77
C ILE A 31 0.67 3.79 -2.91
N LYS A 32 1.21 2.59 -3.06
CA LYS A 32 2.07 2.19 -4.19
C LYS A 32 1.28 1.35 -5.18
N THR A 33 1.22 1.80 -6.43
CA THR A 33 0.45 1.14 -7.49
C THR A 33 1.11 -0.16 -7.97
N GLY A 34 0.42 -0.91 -8.82
CA GLY A 34 1.05 -2.00 -9.59
C GLY A 34 1.99 -1.49 -10.68
N ALA A 35 2.78 -2.38 -11.28
CA ALA A 35 3.72 -2.05 -12.35
C ALA A 35 3.04 -1.32 -13.52
N GLY A 36 3.55 -0.16 -13.89
CA GLY A 36 3.01 0.68 -14.98
C GLY A 36 1.59 1.20 -14.72
N GLY A 37 1.08 1.13 -13.48
CA GLY A 37 -0.23 1.64 -13.11
C GLY A 37 -0.22 3.17 -12.98
N SER A 38 -1.37 3.81 -13.24
CA SER A 38 -1.56 5.23 -12.99
C SER A 38 -1.93 5.51 -11.53
N ILE A 39 -1.79 6.77 -11.09
CA ILE A 39 -2.23 7.20 -9.76
C ILE A 39 -3.74 7.00 -9.53
N ARG A 40 -4.56 7.01 -10.59
CA ARG A 40 -6.00 6.75 -10.45
C ARG A 40 -6.31 5.24 -10.33
N GLY A 41 -5.55 4.41 -11.07
CA GLY A 41 -5.87 3.02 -11.25
C GLY A 41 -7.12 2.80 -12.11
N ARG A 42 -7.41 1.55 -12.50
CA ARG A 42 -8.64 1.22 -13.22
C ARG A 42 -9.85 1.45 -12.29
N GLY A 43 -10.93 2.03 -12.80
CA GLY A 43 -12.12 2.39 -12.00
C GLY A 43 -11.84 3.45 -10.94
N ASP A 44 -10.77 4.23 -11.09
CA ASP A 44 -10.34 5.25 -10.12
C ASP A 44 -10.05 4.71 -8.71
N LYS A 45 -9.79 3.42 -8.56
CA LYS A 45 -9.71 2.71 -7.28
C LYS A 45 -8.76 3.33 -6.25
N TYR A 46 -7.60 3.83 -6.69
CA TYR A 46 -6.64 4.45 -5.77
C TYR A 46 -7.10 5.85 -5.33
N LEU A 47 -7.71 6.60 -6.25
CA LEU A 47 -8.29 7.90 -5.90
C LEU A 47 -9.49 7.73 -4.96
N GLN A 48 -10.36 6.73 -5.21
CA GLN A 48 -11.47 6.40 -4.32
C GLN A 48 -10.94 6.01 -2.92
N LEU A 49 -9.90 5.17 -2.86
CA LEU A 49 -9.27 4.80 -1.60
C LEU A 49 -8.67 6.03 -0.89
N ALA A 50 -7.95 6.88 -1.61
CA ALA A 50 -7.33 8.08 -1.05
C ALA A 50 -8.38 9.04 -0.45
N ARG A 51 -9.48 9.29 -1.17
CA ARG A 51 -10.58 10.12 -0.67
C ARG A 51 -11.30 9.50 0.51
N HIS A 52 -11.61 8.21 0.45
CA HIS A 52 -12.22 7.48 1.56
C HIS A 52 -11.38 7.56 2.84
N VAL A 53 -10.09 7.36 2.74
CA VAL A 53 -9.18 7.40 3.89
C VAL A 53 -9.10 8.80 4.51
N TYR A 54 -9.15 9.85 3.70
CA TYR A 54 -9.28 11.21 4.20
C TYR A 54 -10.62 11.43 4.89
N GLU A 55 -11.73 11.10 4.24
CA GLU A 55 -13.10 11.34 4.74
C GLU A 55 -13.38 10.59 6.05
N MET A 56 -12.94 9.34 6.14
CA MET A 56 -13.22 8.48 7.29
C MET A 56 -12.21 8.61 8.42
N HIS A 57 -10.95 8.90 8.11
CA HIS A 57 -9.86 8.84 9.09
C HIS A 57 -9.05 10.14 9.20
N GLY A 58 -9.27 11.12 8.32
CA GLY A 58 -8.52 12.38 8.28
C GLY A 58 -7.06 12.22 7.88
N PHE A 59 -6.68 11.09 7.28
CA PHE A 59 -5.32 10.81 6.83
C PHE A 59 -5.04 11.51 5.51
N ALA A 60 -3.83 12.03 5.35
CA ALA A 60 -3.31 12.33 4.02
C ALA A 60 -3.06 11.03 3.26
N ALA A 61 -3.33 11.02 1.96
CA ALA A 61 -3.03 9.90 1.09
C ALA A 61 -2.14 10.34 -0.06
N PHE A 62 -0.99 9.67 -0.20
CA PHE A 62 -0.05 9.85 -1.29
C PHE A 62 -0.10 8.62 -2.19
N THR A 63 -0.69 8.76 -3.37
CA THR A 63 -0.68 7.69 -4.37
C THR A 63 0.49 7.90 -5.31
N VAL A 64 1.41 6.94 -5.33
CA VAL A 64 2.66 7.02 -6.08
C VAL A 64 2.72 5.88 -7.09
N THR A 65 2.96 6.22 -8.35
CA THR A 65 3.11 5.20 -9.40
C THR A 65 4.33 4.33 -9.16
N THR A 66 4.27 3.12 -9.69
CA THR A 66 5.35 2.15 -9.65
C THR A 66 5.78 1.87 -11.09
N GLY A 67 7.05 2.03 -11.37
CA GLY A 67 7.62 1.80 -12.69
C GLY A 67 7.46 0.36 -13.19
N ALA A 68 7.97 0.09 -14.38
CA ALA A 68 8.02 -1.27 -14.90
C ALA A 68 9.02 -2.14 -14.12
N MET A 69 8.95 -3.46 -14.32
CA MET A 69 9.97 -4.37 -13.78
C MET A 69 11.37 -4.05 -14.33
N PRO A 70 12.48 -4.34 -13.63
CA PRO A 70 12.60 -5.03 -12.34
C PRO A 70 12.31 -4.15 -11.12
N LEU A 71 12.38 -4.76 -9.93
CA LEU A 71 12.23 -4.07 -8.65
C LEU A 71 13.35 -3.02 -8.49
N VAL A 72 12.95 -1.77 -8.27
CA VAL A 72 13.86 -0.65 -8.08
C VAL A 72 13.69 -0.11 -6.66
N GLU A 73 14.71 -0.26 -5.81
CA GLU A 73 14.65 0.20 -4.41
C GLU A 73 14.54 1.72 -4.30
N THR A 74 15.13 2.44 -5.23
CA THR A 74 15.10 3.90 -5.30
C THR A 74 13.68 4.46 -5.43
N GLU A 75 12.76 3.74 -6.10
CA GLU A 75 11.35 4.16 -6.17
C GLU A 75 10.70 4.21 -4.78
N MET A 76 11.03 3.25 -3.90
CA MET A 76 10.54 3.27 -2.52
C MET A 76 11.22 4.38 -1.70
N GLU A 77 12.51 4.62 -1.90
CA GLU A 77 13.25 5.69 -1.23
C GLU A 77 12.63 7.05 -1.53
N HIS A 78 12.40 7.36 -2.81
CA HIS A 78 11.77 8.62 -3.22
C HIS A 78 10.32 8.74 -2.71
N ALA A 79 9.54 7.66 -2.73
CA ALA A 79 8.18 7.68 -2.18
C ALA A 79 8.17 7.94 -0.67
N MET A 80 9.11 7.35 0.06
CA MET A 80 9.25 7.56 1.51
C MET A 80 9.82 8.93 1.85
N GLU A 81 10.64 9.53 0.97
CA GLU A 81 11.11 10.91 1.12
C GLU A 81 9.92 11.89 1.13
N ILE A 82 8.99 11.77 0.17
CA ILE A 82 7.77 12.60 0.14
C ILE A 82 6.99 12.47 1.45
N VAL A 83 6.77 11.24 1.91
CA VAL A 83 6.03 10.96 3.16
C VAL A 83 6.74 11.57 4.37
N THR A 84 8.08 11.46 4.41
CA THR A 84 8.88 11.98 5.51
C THR A 84 8.83 13.50 5.56
N LEU A 85 9.02 14.18 4.42
CA LEU A 85 8.92 15.63 4.31
C LEU A 85 7.52 16.14 4.72
N TYR A 86 6.46 15.47 4.26
CA TYR A 86 5.11 15.85 4.66
C TYR A 86 4.89 15.69 6.17
N ARG A 87 5.35 14.57 6.74
CA ARG A 87 5.25 14.31 8.19
C ARG A 87 6.02 15.35 9.02
N GLU A 88 7.18 15.78 8.56
CA GLU A 88 7.98 16.84 9.19
C GLU A 88 7.24 18.19 9.15
N ASN A 89 6.62 18.51 8.00
CA ASN A 89 5.84 19.74 7.84
C ASN A 89 4.60 19.80 8.75
N LEU A 90 4.03 18.65 9.14
CA LEU A 90 2.96 18.60 10.13
C LEU A 90 3.42 18.99 11.55
N GLY A 91 4.73 19.00 11.81
CA GLY A 91 5.33 19.38 13.09
C GLY A 91 4.98 18.47 14.28
N ARG A 92 4.40 17.30 14.01
CA ARG A 92 3.99 16.32 15.03
C ARG A 92 4.13 14.88 14.54
N ALA A 93 4.34 13.96 15.46
CA ALA A 93 4.34 12.54 15.14
C ALA A 93 2.93 12.06 14.79
N VAL A 94 2.75 11.60 13.57
CA VAL A 94 1.50 10.98 13.09
C VAL A 94 1.78 9.56 12.60
N PRO A 95 0.79 8.64 12.65
CA PRO A 95 0.94 7.29 12.12
C PRO A 95 1.15 7.32 10.61
N VAL A 96 2.01 6.43 10.12
CA VAL A 96 2.25 6.22 8.70
C VAL A 96 1.88 4.79 8.36
N TYR A 97 0.98 4.61 7.40
CA TYR A 97 0.55 3.31 6.90
C TYR A 97 0.93 3.16 5.43
N PHE A 98 1.04 1.92 5.00
CA PHE A 98 1.41 1.56 3.64
C PHE A 98 0.37 0.65 3.01
N PHE A 99 -0.03 0.98 1.79
CA PHE A 99 -0.81 0.13 0.92
C PHE A 99 -0.01 -0.15 -0.36
N GLY A 100 0.16 -1.40 -0.71
CA GLY A 100 0.80 -1.79 -1.97
C GLY A 100 -0.01 -2.82 -2.72
N MET A 101 -0.06 -2.67 -4.06
CA MET A 101 -0.69 -3.66 -4.94
C MET A 101 0.34 -4.21 -5.93
N SER A 102 0.35 -5.53 -6.16
CA SER A 102 1.20 -6.17 -7.16
C SER A 102 2.69 -5.81 -6.96
N LYS A 103 3.35 -5.16 -7.92
CA LYS A 103 4.74 -4.70 -7.77
C LYS A 103 4.91 -3.74 -6.60
N GLY A 104 3.96 -2.82 -6.36
CA GLY A 104 4.01 -1.93 -5.20
C GLY A 104 3.98 -2.71 -3.87
N ALA A 105 3.22 -3.81 -3.80
CA ALA A 105 3.25 -4.71 -2.65
C ALA A 105 4.59 -5.45 -2.52
N LEU A 106 5.20 -5.86 -3.64
CA LEU A 106 6.52 -6.48 -3.67
C LEU A 106 7.62 -5.52 -3.19
N GLU A 107 7.56 -4.25 -3.60
CA GLU A 107 8.46 -3.20 -3.10
C GLU A 107 8.28 -2.98 -1.60
N GLY A 108 7.04 -2.92 -1.13
CA GLY A 108 6.74 -2.85 0.30
C GLY A 108 7.33 -4.02 1.07
N ALA A 109 7.10 -5.25 0.60
CA ALA A 109 7.65 -6.46 1.20
C ALA A 109 9.18 -6.42 1.31
N ALA A 110 9.86 -5.90 0.28
CA ALA A 110 11.32 -5.89 0.22
C ALA A 110 11.98 -4.73 0.99
N CYS A 111 11.27 -3.60 1.19
CA CYS A 111 11.92 -2.35 1.61
C CYS A 111 11.39 -1.75 2.91
N LEU A 112 10.13 -2.04 3.34
CA LEU A 112 9.50 -1.34 4.48
C LEU A 112 10.25 -1.49 5.80
N TYR A 113 11.02 -2.55 6.00
CA TYR A 113 11.83 -2.74 7.20
C TYR A 113 12.86 -1.62 7.45
N ARG A 114 13.23 -0.89 6.39
CA ARG A 114 14.18 0.24 6.46
C ARG A 114 13.55 1.51 7.07
N TYR A 115 12.22 1.55 7.13
CA TYR A 115 11.47 2.75 7.49
C TYR A 115 10.68 2.54 8.79
N GLY A 116 11.33 2.76 9.92
CA GLY A 116 10.74 2.56 11.26
C GLY A 116 9.52 3.44 11.57
N ILE A 117 9.18 4.40 10.69
CA ILE A 117 7.98 5.23 10.81
C ILE A 117 6.71 4.53 10.32
N VAL A 118 6.83 3.46 9.52
CA VAL A 118 5.68 2.74 8.97
C VAL A 118 5.15 1.77 10.02
N GLY A 119 3.94 2.05 10.52
CA GLY A 119 3.29 1.22 11.52
C GLY A 119 2.59 -0.01 10.94
N ARG A 120 1.78 0.18 9.92
CA ARG A 120 0.98 -0.90 9.31
C ARG A 120 1.13 -0.96 7.82
N ALA A 121 1.11 -2.17 7.27
CA ALA A 121 1.20 -2.38 5.84
C ALA A 121 0.14 -3.39 5.35
N LEU A 122 -0.49 -3.07 4.23
CA LEU A 122 -1.38 -3.94 3.47
C LEU A 122 -0.76 -4.23 2.11
N LEU A 123 -0.43 -5.48 1.86
CA LEU A 123 0.28 -5.94 0.67
C LEU A 123 -0.63 -6.89 -0.12
N ILE A 124 -1.11 -6.45 -1.29
CA ILE A 124 -2.11 -7.16 -2.07
C ILE A 124 -1.48 -7.78 -3.33
N ASN A 125 -1.73 -9.06 -3.53
CA ASN A 125 -1.39 -9.83 -4.74
C ASN A 125 0.08 -9.68 -5.16
N MET A 126 0.99 -9.83 -4.19
CA MET A 126 2.43 -9.72 -4.41
C MET A 126 2.95 -10.81 -5.35
N PRO A 127 3.69 -10.48 -6.43
CA PRO A 127 4.37 -11.48 -7.27
C PRO A 127 5.69 -11.97 -6.61
N LEU A 128 5.60 -12.65 -5.47
CA LEU A 128 6.73 -12.99 -4.59
C LEU A 128 7.90 -13.71 -5.27
N MET A 129 7.61 -14.53 -6.28
CA MET A 129 8.67 -15.31 -6.95
C MET A 129 9.65 -14.46 -7.75
N ILE A 130 9.31 -13.21 -8.03
CA ILE A 130 10.24 -12.29 -8.72
C ILE A 130 11.45 -12.00 -7.84
N ASN A 131 11.27 -11.88 -6.52
CA ASN A 131 12.37 -11.63 -5.59
C ASN A 131 12.07 -12.14 -4.19
N TRP A 132 11.81 -13.46 -4.08
CA TRP A 132 11.41 -14.09 -2.82
C TRP A 132 12.37 -13.85 -1.66
N HIS A 133 13.67 -14.04 -1.90
CA HIS A 133 14.65 -13.91 -0.81
C HIS A 133 14.67 -12.51 -0.19
N LYS A 134 14.58 -11.50 -1.02
CA LYS A 134 14.58 -10.10 -0.58
C LYS A 134 13.27 -9.73 0.11
N SER A 135 12.14 -10.14 -0.46
CA SER A 135 10.81 -9.91 0.13
C SER A 135 10.69 -10.62 1.48
N LYS A 136 11.12 -11.89 1.56
CA LYS A 136 11.13 -12.64 2.83
C LYS A 136 11.97 -11.94 3.88
N ALA A 137 13.22 -11.58 3.55
CA ALA A 137 14.11 -10.90 4.49
C ALA A 137 13.54 -9.55 4.96
N GLY A 138 12.93 -8.77 4.06
CA GLY A 138 12.30 -7.49 4.40
C GLY A 138 11.10 -7.65 5.31
N ILE A 139 10.23 -8.60 5.04
CA ILE A 139 9.06 -8.89 5.88
C ILE A 139 9.50 -9.40 7.27
N GLU A 140 10.49 -10.28 7.34
CA GLU A 140 10.99 -10.83 8.61
C GLU A 140 11.66 -9.77 9.49
N GLN A 141 12.25 -8.74 8.89
CA GLN A 141 12.89 -7.63 9.59
C GLN A 141 11.95 -6.46 9.91
N PHE A 142 10.70 -6.49 9.43
CA PHE A 142 9.75 -5.41 9.69
C PHE A 142 9.43 -5.29 11.19
N THR A 143 9.54 -4.07 11.73
CA THR A 143 9.38 -3.76 13.15
C THR A 143 8.14 -2.93 13.48
N GLY A 144 7.33 -2.57 12.47
CA GLY A 144 6.06 -1.88 12.69
C GLY A 144 5.00 -2.75 13.39
N GLU A 145 3.79 -2.28 13.46
CA GLU A 145 2.70 -2.95 14.19
C GLU A 145 2.21 -4.23 13.48
N SER A 146 2.01 -4.17 12.16
CA SER A 146 1.54 -5.32 11.38
C SER A 146 1.81 -5.20 9.88
N ILE A 147 2.00 -6.37 9.24
CA ILE A 147 1.86 -6.55 7.79
C ILE A 147 0.71 -7.52 7.55
N THR A 148 -0.25 -7.14 6.72
CA THR A 148 -1.25 -8.06 6.20
C THR A 148 -0.96 -8.33 4.72
N ALA A 149 -0.65 -9.58 4.38
CA ALA A 149 -0.51 -10.06 3.02
C ALA A 149 -1.84 -10.64 2.55
N VAL A 150 -2.39 -10.09 1.47
CA VAL A 150 -3.66 -10.55 0.88
C VAL A 150 -3.39 -11.17 -0.48
N PHE A 151 -3.91 -12.37 -0.69
CA PHE A 151 -3.88 -13.04 -1.99
C PHE A 151 -5.30 -13.38 -2.45
N SER A 152 -5.58 -13.04 -3.69
CA SER A 152 -6.89 -13.23 -4.31
C SER A 152 -6.96 -14.56 -5.05
N THR A 153 -8.01 -15.37 -4.83
CA THR A 153 -8.08 -16.74 -5.35
C THR A 153 -8.15 -16.85 -6.88
N ARG A 154 -8.55 -15.77 -7.57
CA ARG A 154 -8.55 -15.70 -9.05
C ARG A 154 -7.30 -15.02 -9.63
N ASP A 155 -6.31 -14.76 -8.79
CA ASP A 155 -5.02 -14.20 -9.18
C ASP A 155 -3.93 -15.27 -9.25
N PRO A 156 -3.03 -15.27 -10.24
CA PRO A 156 -1.92 -16.24 -10.28
C PRO A 156 -1.01 -16.21 -9.03
N SER A 157 -0.91 -15.07 -8.35
CA SER A 157 -0.11 -14.92 -7.14
C SER A 157 -0.69 -15.67 -5.93
N TYR A 158 -1.95 -16.11 -5.99
CA TYR A 158 -2.58 -16.91 -4.94
C TYR A 158 -1.73 -18.11 -4.50
N ARG A 159 -1.01 -18.74 -5.45
CA ARG A 159 -0.10 -19.87 -5.17
C ARG A 159 1.03 -19.51 -4.23
N TYR A 160 1.35 -18.23 -4.08
CA TYR A 160 2.42 -17.78 -3.18
C TYR A 160 1.96 -17.65 -1.73
N SER A 161 0.65 -17.76 -1.46
CA SER A 161 0.11 -17.77 -0.10
C SER A 161 0.71 -18.88 0.76
N GLU A 162 0.96 -20.06 0.16
CA GLU A 162 1.60 -21.20 0.84
C GLU A 162 3.05 -20.87 1.26
N ILE A 163 3.77 -20.16 0.38
CA ILE A 163 5.16 -19.77 0.65
C ILE A 163 5.23 -18.77 1.80
N MET A 164 4.23 -17.91 1.94
CA MET A 164 4.14 -16.94 3.04
C MET A 164 4.05 -17.61 4.41
N GLN A 165 3.56 -18.84 4.53
CA GLN A 165 3.54 -19.58 5.79
C GLN A 165 4.95 -19.85 6.35
N GLY A 166 5.98 -19.78 5.49
CA GLY A 166 7.39 -19.91 5.89
C GLY A 166 8.05 -18.63 6.41
N VAL A 167 7.32 -17.51 6.48
CA VAL A 167 7.82 -16.24 7.01
C VAL A 167 7.77 -16.26 8.54
N LYS A 168 8.87 -15.92 9.18
CA LYS A 168 9.01 -15.92 10.64
C LYS A 168 8.93 -14.49 11.19
N ASN A 169 7.73 -13.97 11.29
CA ASN A 169 7.47 -12.69 11.95
C ASN A 169 6.02 -12.68 12.46
N ASP A 170 5.83 -12.60 13.76
CA ASP A 170 4.51 -12.66 14.43
C ASP A 170 3.60 -11.47 14.09
N ARG A 171 4.15 -10.42 13.48
CA ARG A 171 3.41 -9.26 12.98
C ARG A 171 2.78 -9.49 11.62
N VAL A 172 3.10 -10.62 10.96
CA VAL A 172 2.61 -10.93 9.61
C VAL A 172 1.33 -11.74 9.69
N ARG A 173 0.35 -11.30 8.94
CA ARG A 173 -0.93 -12.00 8.76
C ARG A 173 -1.14 -12.33 7.30
N LEU A 174 -1.64 -13.52 7.06
CA LEU A 174 -2.05 -13.96 5.74
C LEU A 174 -3.59 -13.93 5.66
N TYR A 175 -4.09 -13.31 4.61
CA TYR A 175 -5.52 -13.29 4.31
C TYR A 175 -5.77 -13.73 2.87
N ILE A 176 -6.78 -14.58 2.67
CA ILE A 176 -7.23 -15.01 1.35
C ILE A 176 -8.52 -14.29 1.01
N ASP A 177 -8.55 -13.62 -0.14
CA ASP A 177 -9.72 -12.92 -0.64
C ASP A 177 -10.39 -13.73 -1.76
N GLU A 178 -11.48 -14.37 -1.40
CA GLU A 178 -12.18 -15.31 -2.27
C GLU A 178 -12.84 -14.61 -3.46
N GLY A 179 -12.69 -15.20 -4.64
CA GLY A 179 -13.36 -14.78 -5.87
C GLY A 179 -12.84 -13.48 -6.48
N LYS A 180 -11.76 -12.89 -5.92
CA LYS A 180 -11.18 -11.66 -6.46
C LYS A 180 -10.07 -11.96 -7.46
N ASP A 181 -9.93 -11.06 -8.44
CA ASP A 181 -8.85 -11.08 -9.42
C ASP A 181 -7.65 -10.23 -8.97
N HIS A 182 -6.65 -10.12 -9.85
CA HIS A 182 -5.41 -9.40 -9.57
C HIS A 182 -5.63 -7.93 -9.15
N ALA A 183 -6.53 -7.25 -9.84
CA ALA A 183 -6.68 -5.80 -9.76
C ALA A 183 -7.94 -5.35 -9.01
N TYR A 184 -8.79 -6.28 -8.55
CA TYR A 184 -10.12 -5.97 -7.99
C TYR A 184 -10.98 -5.17 -8.98
N ASP A 185 -10.88 -5.51 -10.27
CA ASP A 185 -11.60 -4.79 -11.31
C ASP A 185 -13.11 -4.88 -11.12
N GLY A 186 -13.76 -3.71 -11.05
CA GLY A 186 -15.20 -3.59 -10.81
C GLY A 186 -15.62 -3.89 -9.36
N ASP A 187 -14.66 -3.94 -8.43
CA ASP A 187 -14.93 -4.16 -7.00
C ASP A 187 -14.04 -3.27 -6.12
N GLU A 188 -13.97 -2.00 -6.45
CA GLU A 188 -13.18 -0.98 -5.74
C GLU A 188 -13.62 -0.86 -4.28
N ALA A 189 -14.91 -1.06 -4.01
CA ALA A 189 -15.47 -1.05 -2.66
C ALA A 189 -14.83 -2.13 -1.77
N ARG A 190 -14.52 -3.30 -2.34
CA ARG A 190 -13.85 -4.38 -1.61
C ARG A 190 -12.42 -4.02 -1.23
N LEU A 191 -11.73 -3.30 -2.11
CA LEU A 191 -10.38 -2.82 -1.83
C LEU A 191 -10.37 -1.82 -0.67
N ILE A 192 -11.35 -0.92 -0.64
CA ILE A 192 -11.56 0.04 0.44
C ILE A 192 -11.86 -0.70 1.76
N GLU A 193 -12.80 -1.64 1.75
CA GLU A 193 -13.14 -2.48 2.92
C GLU A 193 -11.91 -3.20 3.49
N ARG A 194 -11.04 -3.74 2.63
CA ARG A 194 -9.80 -4.39 3.07
C ARG A 194 -8.83 -3.40 3.69
N SER A 195 -8.72 -2.22 3.12
CA SER A 195 -7.88 -1.15 3.65
C SER A 195 -8.36 -0.71 5.03
N ASP A 196 -9.65 -0.47 5.21
CA ASP A 196 -10.24 -0.13 6.50
C ASP A 196 -9.97 -1.22 7.53
N LYS A 197 -10.31 -2.46 7.19
CA LYS A 197 -10.16 -3.61 8.10
C LYS A 197 -8.72 -3.74 8.59
N PHE A 198 -7.74 -3.74 7.70
CA PHE A 198 -6.38 -4.15 8.03
C PHE A 198 -5.46 -2.97 8.42
N LEU A 199 -5.76 -1.75 7.97
CA LEU A 199 -4.95 -0.59 8.33
C LEU A 199 -5.55 0.21 9.48
N PHE A 200 -6.88 0.27 9.63
CA PHE A 200 -7.51 1.18 10.59
C PHE A 200 -8.22 0.49 11.75
N TYR A 201 -8.98 -0.58 11.50
CA TYR A 201 -9.84 -1.19 12.53
C TYR A 201 -9.22 -2.40 13.25
N GLU A 202 -8.19 -3.02 12.70
CA GLU A 202 -7.58 -4.15 13.37
C GLU A 202 -6.86 -3.71 14.65
N LYS A 203 -7.31 -4.26 15.79
CA LYS A 203 -6.69 -3.99 17.09
C LYS A 203 -5.24 -4.48 17.09
N ARG A 204 -4.36 -3.74 17.78
CA ARG A 204 -2.99 -4.19 18.08
C ARG A 204 -3.06 -5.60 18.67
N LEU A 205 -2.20 -6.50 18.20
CA LEU A 205 -1.93 -7.74 18.92
C LEU A 205 -1.20 -7.33 20.21
N CYS A 206 -1.89 -7.47 21.33
CA CYS A 206 -1.29 -7.30 22.66
C CYS A 206 -0.42 -8.50 22.99
#